data_27ac8f1c505dfdc0ae34728f068d6afc
#
_entry.id   27ac8f1c505dfdc0ae34728f068d6afc
#
_cell.length_a   1.000
_cell.length_b   1.000
_cell.length_c   1.000
_cell.angle_alpha   90.00
_cell.angle_beta   90.00
_cell.angle_gamma   90.00
#
_symmetry.space_group_name_H-M   'P 1'
#
loop_
_entity.id
_entity.type
_entity.pdbx_description
1 polymer ?
#
loop_
_entity_poly.entity_id
_entity_poly.type
_entity_poly.pdbx_seq_one_letter_code
_entity_poly.pdbx_strand_id
1 'polypeptide(L)'
;MRYKPMLAYPVSDKPIDYQTKNFIQPKLDGVRCVIQCEYEYVKGRYHGNIIRAYSRTGKQWMNIDHILFNLKGFFQLNPGAILDGELYNHDLKDDFEKIISCVRKTKPTKEHIAESENLVQFHCYDVILEDVPTFERPNFDVRSEWVRLNVPQNMYIKHVDTHEIYAEKYAKDLNDIHLSNGYEGSILRTNSPYEFKRSHNLRKFKNFHDAEATIIGWVAGKGKRTGTIGKFLAMDADGNEFGMPVMDKQKYLEANFEIMQG
;
A
#
# COMPACT_ATOMS: atom_id res chain seq x y z
N MET A 1 0.14 15.88 2.08
CA MET A 1 1.21 14.92 1.70
C MET A 1 2.14 15.61 0.72
N ARG A 2 3.43 15.73 1.06
CA ARG A 2 4.43 16.45 0.24
C ARG A 2 4.76 15.72 -1.06
N TYR A 3 4.89 14.40 -1.04
CA TYR A 3 5.29 13.60 -2.18
C TYR A 3 4.35 12.43 -2.43
N LYS A 4 4.20 12.06 -3.70
CA LYS A 4 3.51 10.82 -4.06
C LYS A 4 4.40 9.63 -3.69
N PRO A 5 3.86 8.57 -3.07
CA PRO A 5 4.65 7.40 -2.73
C PRO A 5 5.07 6.62 -4.00
N MET A 6 6.21 5.94 -3.90
CA MET A 6 6.68 5.03 -4.93
C MET A 6 5.68 3.88 -5.11
N LEU A 7 5.37 3.52 -6.36
CA LEU A 7 4.40 2.47 -6.70
C LEU A 7 5.08 1.34 -7.47
N ALA A 8 4.67 0.11 -7.17
CA ALA A 8 5.24 -1.10 -7.75
C ALA A 8 4.66 -1.41 -9.14
N TYR A 9 5.53 -1.89 -10.06
CA TYR A 9 5.14 -2.67 -11.23
C TYR A 9 5.02 -4.16 -10.87
N PRO A 10 4.30 -4.98 -11.66
CA PRO A 10 4.42 -6.43 -11.58
C PRO A 10 5.86 -6.90 -11.84
N VAL A 11 6.28 -7.97 -11.20
CA VAL A 11 7.60 -8.59 -11.43
C VAL A 11 7.77 -9.07 -12.87
N SER A 12 6.68 -9.52 -13.49
CA SER A 12 6.63 -10.00 -14.88
C SER A 12 6.78 -8.91 -15.94
N ASP A 13 6.66 -7.64 -15.57
CA ASP A 13 6.64 -6.51 -16.52
C ASP A 13 8.01 -6.28 -17.20
N LYS A 14 9.11 -6.57 -16.48
CA LYS A 14 10.47 -6.40 -16.97
C LYS A 14 11.44 -7.33 -16.24
N PRO A 15 12.45 -7.94 -16.89
CA PRO A 15 13.48 -8.74 -16.24
C PRO A 15 14.16 -8.01 -15.07
N ILE A 16 14.54 -8.78 -14.05
CA ILE A 16 15.28 -8.28 -12.89
C ILE A 16 16.76 -8.67 -13.07
N ASP A 17 17.64 -7.72 -12.86
CA ASP A 17 19.06 -8.00 -12.79
C ASP A 17 19.45 -8.39 -11.36
N TYR A 18 19.59 -9.70 -11.13
CA TYR A 18 20.02 -10.24 -9.85
C TYR A 18 21.54 -10.17 -9.59
N GLN A 19 22.32 -9.65 -10.53
CA GLN A 19 23.74 -9.35 -10.29
C GLN A 19 23.90 -8.04 -9.53
N THR A 20 22.92 -7.18 -9.56
CA THR A 20 22.86 -5.99 -8.74
C THR A 20 22.21 -6.30 -7.39
N LYS A 21 22.49 -5.45 -6.39
CA LYS A 21 21.91 -5.57 -5.05
C LYS A 21 20.41 -5.34 -5.10
N ASN A 22 19.64 -6.32 -4.68
CA ASN A 22 18.18 -6.26 -4.58
C ASN A 22 17.73 -6.72 -3.19
N PHE A 23 16.51 -6.35 -2.84
CA PHE A 23 15.88 -6.70 -1.55
C PHE A 23 14.48 -7.22 -1.76
N ILE A 24 14.03 -8.06 -0.83
CA ILE A 24 12.67 -8.57 -0.80
C ILE A 24 12.05 -8.35 0.57
N GLN A 25 10.77 -7.98 0.59
CA GLN A 25 9.95 -7.74 1.76
C GLN A 25 8.62 -8.48 1.60
N PRO A 26 7.96 -8.93 2.68
CA PRO A 26 6.59 -9.42 2.59
C PRO A 26 5.67 -8.32 2.07
N LYS A 27 4.74 -8.68 1.18
CA LYS A 27 3.69 -7.78 0.72
C LYS A 27 2.52 -7.84 1.70
N LEU A 28 2.36 -6.76 2.44
CA LEU A 28 1.27 -6.60 3.41
C LEU A 28 -0.03 -6.29 2.67
N ASP A 29 -1.11 -6.95 3.05
CA ASP A 29 -2.46 -6.64 2.59
C ASP A 29 -3.13 -5.67 3.56
N GLY A 30 -2.70 -4.43 3.49
CA GLY A 30 -3.14 -3.33 4.34
C GLY A 30 -3.48 -2.08 3.54
N VAL A 31 -3.45 -0.92 4.20
CA VAL A 31 -3.65 0.37 3.54
C VAL A 31 -2.43 1.25 3.66
N ARG A 32 -1.92 1.70 2.50
CA ARG A 32 -0.74 2.58 2.44
C ARG A 32 -0.87 3.76 3.38
N CYS A 33 0.17 3.98 4.16
CA CYS A 33 0.26 5.10 5.09
C CYS A 33 1.61 5.81 4.94
N VAL A 34 1.56 7.09 4.61
CA VAL A 34 2.73 7.98 4.58
C VAL A 34 2.61 8.93 5.74
N ILE A 35 3.57 8.91 6.67
CA ILE A 35 3.57 9.75 7.88
C ILE A 35 4.68 10.79 7.78
N GLN A 36 4.34 12.05 8.00
CA GLN A 36 5.26 13.18 7.90
C GLN A 36 4.98 14.22 8.97
N CYS A 37 6.01 14.99 9.32
CA CYS A 37 5.89 16.18 10.15
C CYS A 37 5.63 17.39 9.27
N GLU A 38 4.70 18.25 9.65
CA GLU A 38 4.32 19.47 8.92
C GLU A 38 4.37 20.68 9.86
N TYR A 39 4.68 21.86 9.30
CA TYR A 39 4.56 23.11 10.01
C TYR A 39 3.10 23.50 10.11
N GLU A 40 2.62 23.74 11.33
CA GLU A 40 1.26 24.20 11.55
C GLU A 40 1.25 25.74 11.66
N TYR A 41 0.37 26.37 10.89
CA TYR A 41 0.14 27.81 10.93
C TYR A 41 -1.32 28.08 11.31
N VAL A 42 -1.53 28.88 12.37
CA VAL A 42 -2.85 29.33 12.80
C VAL A 42 -2.92 30.84 12.57
N LYS A 43 -3.89 31.29 11.76
CA LYS A 43 -4.04 32.71 11.38
C LYS A 43 -2.73 33.34 10.86
N GLY A 44 -1.97 32.58 10.07
CA GLY A 44 -0.70 33.02 9.48
C GLY A 44 0.50 33.04 10.42
N ARG A 45 0.36 32.63 11.67
CA ARG A 45 1.47 32.49 12.63
C ARG A 45 1.86 31.05 12.80
N TYR A 46 3.15 30.77 12.86
CA TYR A 46 3.67 29.45 13.18
C TYR A 46 3.21 29.04 14.59
N HIS A 47 2.59 27.88 14.69
CA HIS A 47 2.02 27.34 15.92
C HIS A 47 2.74 26.10 16.44
N GLY A 48 3.58 25.50 15.60
CA GLY A 48 4.35 24.30 15.93
C GLY A 48 4.45 23.30 14.80
N ASN A 49 4.84 22.11 15.17
CA ASN A 49 4.91 20.96 14.25
C ASN A 49 3.76 20.00 14.55
N ILE A 50 3.11 19.52 13.52
CA ILE A 50 2.06 18.51 13.60
C ILE A 50 2.42 17.28 12.76
N ILE A 51 2.20 16.09 13.31
CA ILE A 51 2.40 14.84 12.59
C ILE A 51 1.09 14.47 11.90
N ARG A 52 1.16 14.19 10.61
CA ARG A 52 0.01 13.78 9.79
C ARG A 52 0.32 12.52 9.01
N ALA A 53 -0.71 11.70 8.83
CA ALA A 53 -0.65 10.48 8.08
C ALA A 53 -1.59 10.55 6.87
N TYR A 54 -1.13 10.02 5.72
CA TYR A 54 -1.82 10.12 4.45
C TYR A 54 -1.91 8.79 3.74
N SER A 55 -3.03 8.58 3.05
CA SER A 55 -3.19 7.48 2.11
C SER A 55 -2.35 7.68 0.85
N ARG A 56 -2.26 6.66 0.02
CA ARG A 56 -1.60 6.71 -1.31
C ARG A 56 -2.06 7.89 -2.18
N THR A 57 -3.31 8.31 -2.05
CA THR A 57 -3.90 9.40 -2.84
C THR A 57 -3.86 10.75 -2.14
N GLY A 58 -3.24 10.85 -0.96
CA GLY A 58 -3.12 12.08 -0.17
C GLY A 58 -4.32 12.38 0.73
N LYS A 59 -5.27 11.46 0.87
CA LYS A 59 -6.34 11.60 1.87
C LYS A 59 -5.77 11.33 3.26
N GLN A 60 -6.04 12.21 4.22
CA GLN A 60 -5.55 12.05 5.59
C GLN A 60 -6.27 10.91 6.30
N TRP A 61 -5.51 10.12 7.07
CA TRP A 61 -6.00 9.14 8.03
C TRP A 61 -6.28 9.84 9.36
N MET A 62 -7.43 9.55 9.98
CA MET A 62 -7.91 10.30 11.15
C MET A 62 -7.93 9.50 12.45
N ASN A 63 -8.14 8.20 12.40
CA ASN A 63 -8.35 7.36 13.59
C ASN A 63 -7.13 6.48 13.89
N ILE A 64 -5.95 7.09 14.00
CA ILE A 64 -4.66 6.43 14.27
C ILE A 64 -3.79 7.25 15.25
N ASP A 65 -4.42 7.96 16.18
CA ASP A 65 -3.71 8.88 17.08
C ASP A 65 -2.69 8.16 17.96
N HIS A 66 -2.93 6.90 18.34
CA HIS A 66 -1.98 6.06 19.06
C HIS A 66 -0.66 5.87 18.30
N ILE A 67 -0.71 5.68 16.97
CA ILE A 67 0.49 5.58 16.13
C ILE A 67 1.23 6.94 16.09
N LEU A 68 0.49 8.03 15.81
CA LEU A 68 1.08 9.37 15.71
C LEU A 68 1.68 9.81 17.05
N PHE A 69 1.05 9.46 18.16
CA PHE A 69 1.56 9.73 19.50
C PHE A 69 2.91 9.02 19.75
N ASN A 70 3.01 7.76 19.38
CA ASN A 70 4.24 6.96 19.54
C ASN A 70 5.38 7.41 18.59
N LEU A 71 5.09 8.21 17.55
CA LEU A 71 6.09 8.81 16.66
C LEU A 71 6.48 10.23 17.04
N LYS A 72 5.93 10.84 18.10
CA LYS A 72 6.25 12.23 18.49
C LYS A 72 7.74 12.44 18.76
N GLY A 73 8.34 11.60 19.57
CA GLY A 73 9.78 11.70 19.89
C GLY A 73 10.65 11.52 18.65
N PHE A 74 10.29 10.60 17.78
CA PHE A 74 10.98 10.39 16.52
C PHE A 74 10.96 11.65 15.63
N PHE A 75 9.79 12.27 15.40
CA PHE A 75 9.67 13.45 14.55
C PHE A 75 10.19 14.73 15.19
N GLN A 76 10.35 14.79 16.51
CA GLN A 76 11.08 15.89 17.17
C GLN A 76 12.57 15.89 16.78
N LEU A 77 13.16 14.71 16.63
CA LEU A 77 14.57 14.55 16.25
C LEU A 77 14.78 14.53 14.72
N ASN A 78 13.76 14.12 13.98
CA ASN A 78 13.83 13.89 12.52
C ASN A 78 12.67 14.57 11.78
N PRO A 79 12.49 15.90 11.86
CA PRO A 79 11.33 16.58 11.28
C PRO A 79 11.28 16.52 9.74
N GLY A 80 12.41 16.32 9.08
CA GLY A 80 12.51 16.16 7.62
C GLY A 80 12.28 14.73 7.13
N ALA A 81 12.14 13.75 8.01
CA ALA A 81 11.86 12.38 7.60
C ALA A 81 10.38 12.21 7.20
N ILE A 82 10.14 11.40 6.15
CA ILE A 82 8.79 10.97 5.77
C ILE A 82 8.79 9.44 5.78
N LEU A 83 8.03 8.85 6.69
CA LEU A 83 7.91 7.40 6.81
C LEU A 83 6.90 6.87 5.80
N ASP A 84 7.27 5.80 5.11
CA ASP A 84 6.46 5.11 4.13
C ASP A 84 6.19 3.69 4.61
N GLY A 85 4.93 3.34 4.76
CA GLY A 85 4.53 2.09 5.39
C GLY A 85 3.09 1.68 5.07
N GLU A 86 2.60 0.71 5.81
CA GLU A 86 1.27 0.15 5.71
C GLU A 86 0.58 0.19 7.07
N LEU A 87 -0.69 0.56 7.13
CA LEU A 87 -1.56 0.27 8.27
C LEU A 87 -2.03 -1.18 8.12
N TYR A 88 -1.62 -2.02 9.04
CA TYR A 88 -1.75 -3.46 8.93
C TYR A 88 -1.76 -4.09 10.33
N ASN A 89 -2.26 -5.30 10.42
CA ASN A 89 -2.07 -6.21 11.54
C ASN A 89 -2.11 -7.63 11.00
N HIS A 90 -1.06 -8.41 11.25
CA HIS A 90 -0.95 -9.76 10.72
C HIS A 90 -2.01 -10.72 11.27
N ASP A 91 -2.48 -10.50 12.50
CA ASP A 91 -3.56 -11.27 13.10
C ASP A 91 -4.92 -11.07 12.38
N LEU A 92 -5.01 -10.02 11.55
CA LEU A 92 -6.17 -9.68 10.71
C LEU A 92 -5.89 -9.86 9.21
N LYS A 93 -4.90 -10.67 8.84
CA LYS A 93 -4.48 -10.86 7.44
C LYS A 93 -5.62 -11.33 6.52
N ASP A 94 -6.60 -12.04 7.06
CA ASP A 94 -7.77 -12.53 6.34
C ASP A 94 -9.00 -11.60 6.44
N ASP A 95 -8.88 -10.46 7.15
CA ASP A 95 -9.93 -9.46 7.36
C ASP A 95 -9.43 -8.02 7.11
N PHE A 96 -8.96 -7.77 5.90
CA PHE A 96 -8.51 -6.45 5.44
C PHE A 96 -9.56 -5.34 5.64
N GLU A 97 -10.86 -5.66 5.46
CA GLU A 97 -11.95 -4.70 5.62
C GLU A 97 -12.03 -4.16 7.06
N LYS A 98 -11.59 -4.92 8.05
CA LYS A 98 -11.55 -4.49 9.45
C LYS A 98 -10.58 -3.33 9.64
N ILE A 99 -9.36 -3.42 9.07
CA ILE A 99 -8.37 -2.34 9.11
C ILE A 99 -8.92 -1.09 8.42
N ILE A 100 -9.48 -1.25 7.20
CA ILE A 100 -10.10 -0.13 6.47
C ILE A 100 -11.19 0.53 7.29
N SER A 101 -12.07 -0.27 7.91
CA SER A 101 -13.16 0.21 8.74
C SER A 101 -12.68 1.07 9.91
N CYS A 102 -11.60 0.66 10.59
CA CYS A 102 -11.01 1.43 11.68
C CYS A 102 -10.48 2.79 11.21
N VAL A 103 -9.66 2.80 10.16
CA VAL A 103 -8.87 4.00 9.79
C VAL A 103 -9.63 5.02 8.93
N ARG A 104 -10.77 4.65 8.35
CA ARG A 104 -11.62 5.57 7.56
C ARG A 104 -12.59 6.40 8.38
N LYS A 105 -12.70 6.19 9.69
CA LYS A 105 -13.60 6.94 10.56
C LYS A 105 -13.14 8.40 10.66
N THR A 106 -13.94 9.32 10.10
CA THR A 106 -13.65 10.76 10.13
C THR A 106 -14.16 11.45 11.40
N LYS A 107 -15.11 10.83 12.10
CA LYS A 107 -15.66 11.25 13.38
C LYS A 107 -15.74 10.03 14.30
N PRO A 108 -14.60 9.53 14.81
CA PRO A 108 -14.60 8.32 15.62
C PRO A 108 -15.24 8.58 16.98
N THR A 109 -15.99 7.58 17.47
CA THR A 109 -16.43 7.53 18.87
C THR A 109 -15.32 6.99 19.75
N LYS A 110 -15.48 6.97 21.07
CA LYS A 110 -14.51 6.39 21.99
C LYS A 110 -14.25 4.90 21.72
N GLU A 111 -15.29 4.18 21.36
CA GLU A 111 -15.24 2.75 21.00
C GLU A 111 -14.42 2.56 19.70
N HIS A 112 -14.62 3.40 18.70
CA HIS A 112 -13.86 3.37 17.46
C HIS A 112 -12.37 3.69 17.67
N ILE A 113 -12.05 4.59 18.60
CA ILE A 113 -10.67 4.92 18.97
C ILE A 113 -10.01 3.72 19.65
N ALA A 114 -10.67 3.13 20.65
CA ALA A 114 -10.18 1.95 21.36
C ALA A 114 -10.02 0.75 20.41
N GLU A 115 -10.96 0.55 19.48
CA GLU A 115 -10.86 -0.51 18.48
C GLU A 115 -9.64 -0.32 17.57
N SER A 116 -9.43 0.91 17.06
CA SER A 116 -8.26 1.22 16.23
C SER A 116 -6.95 1.05 17.00
N GLU A 117 -6.89 1.49 18.25
CA GLU A 117 -5.71 1.32 19.11
C GLU A 117 -5.35 -0.15 19.34
N ASN A 118 -6.33 -1.02 19.48
CA ASN A 118 -6.10 -2.45 19.67
C ASN A 118 -5.73 -3.20 18.38
N LEU A 119 -6.21 -2.74 17.23
CA LEU A 119 -6.15 -3.52 16.01
C LEU A 119 -5.17 -2.98 14.95
N VAL A 120 -4.92 -1.67 14.92
CA VAL A 120 -4.18 -1.05 13.83
C VAL A 120 -2.73 -0.80 14.23
N GLN A 121 -1.80 -1.32 13.42
CA GLN A 121 -0.36 -1.09 13.56
C GLN A 121 0.14 -0.36 12.31
N PHE A 122 1.25 0.37 12.45
CA PHE A 122 2.00 0.95 11.34
C PHE A 122 3.26 0.11 11.08
N HIS A 123 3.33 -0.49 9.91
CA HIS A 123 4.47 -1.27 9.45
C HIS A 123 5.31 -0.43 8.48
N CYS A 124 6.45 0.06 8.95
CA CYS A 124 7.37 0.90 8.19
C CYS A 124 8.28 0.04 7.30
N TYR A 125 8.33 0.31 6.00
CA TYR A 125 9.18 -0.41 5.05
C TYR A 125 10.13 0.49 4.27
N ASP A 126 9.99 1.80 4.33
CA ASP A 126 10.89 2.75 3.65
C ASP A 126 10.82 4.14 4.31
N VAL A 127 11.74 5.00 3.93
CA VAL A 127 11.80 6.40 4.38
C VAL A 127 12.25 7.32 3.26
N ILE A 128 11.74 8.55 3.25
CA ILE A 128 12.24 9.65 2.42
C ILE A 128 12.91 10.63 3.37
N LEU A 129 14.17 10.95 3.10
CA LEU A 129 14.97 11.91 3.87
C LEU A 129 15.06 13.21 3.06
N GLU A 130 14.33 14.26 3.49
CA GLU A 130 14.22 15.52 2.76
C GLU A 130 15.48 16.40 2.86
N ASP A 131 16.19 16.31 3.97
CA ASP A 131 17.36 17.13 4.26
C ASP A 131 18.61 16.69 3.45
N VAL A 132 18.46 15.64 2.62
CA VAL A 132 19.50 15.15 1.73
C VAL A 132 19.32 15.76 0.34
N PRO A 133 20.33 16.40 -0.25
CA PRO A 133 20.26 16.93 -1.62
C PRO A 133 19.80 15.86 -2.63
N THR A 134 19.06 16.29 -3.66
CA THR A 134 18.40 15.37 -4.62
C THR A 134 19.40 14.44 -5.33
N PHE A 135 20.62 14.90 -5.58
CA PHE A 135 21.70 14.12 -6.20
C PHE A 135 22.41 13.17 -5.23
N GLU A 136 22.17 13.31 -3.93
CA GLU A 136 22.72 12.44 -2.87
C GLU A 136 21.66 11.56 -2.21
N ARG A 137 20.47 11.44 -2.82
CA ARG A 137 19.41 10.60 -2.24
C ARG A 137 19.90 9.18 -2.04
N PRO A 138 19.79 8.67 -0.81
CA PRO A 138 20.33 7.35 -0.47
C PRO A 138 19.61 6.22 -1.22
N ASN A 139 20.37 5.19 -1.55
CA ASN A 139 19.85 3.94 -2.06
C ASN A 139 19.03 3.21 -0.99
N PHE A 140 18.31 2.17 -1.39
CA PHE A 140 17.38 1.48 -0.49
C PHE A 140 18.08 0.83 0.70
N ASP A 141 19.27 0.27 0.55
CA ASP A 141 20.04 -0.32 1.65
C ASP A 141 20.29 0.69 2.79
N VAL A 142 20.73 1.90 2.42
CA VAL A 142 20.95 2.98 3.40
C VAL A 142 19.64 3.39 4.06
N ARG A 143 18.54 3.51 3.29
CA ARG A 143 17.23 3.89 3.83
C ARG A 143 16.65 2.80 4.75
N SER A 144 16.79 1.54 4.36
CA SER A 144 16.34 0.39 5.16
C SER A 144 17.08 0.31 6.49
N GLU A 145 18.40 0.47 6.45
CA GLU A 145 19.21 0.51 7.66
C GLU A 145 18.87 1.74 8.52
N TRP A 146 18.63 2.90 7.89
CA TRP A 146 18.22 4.10 8.60
C TRP A 146 16.88 3.90 9.33
N VAL A 147 15.90 3.24 8.70
CA VAL A 147 14.63 2.87 9.36
C VAL A 147 14.90 1.99 10.57
N ARG A 148 15.73 0.96 10.42
CA ARG A 148 16.07 0.01 11.48
C ARG A 148 16.70 0.68 12.70
N LEU A 149 17.52 1.72 12.48
CA LEU A 149 18.27 2.40 13.56
C LEU A 149 17.49 3.55 14.20
N ASN A 150 16.60 4.22 13.49
CA ASN A 150 16.01 5.48 13.94
C ASN A 150 14.51 5.40 14.20
N VAL A 151 13.75 4.58 13.47
CA VAL A 151 12.31 4.46 13.69
C VAL A 151 12.05 3.59 14.92
N PRO A 152 11.26 4.06 15.91
CA PRO A 152 10.96 3.25 17.09
C PRO A 152 10.19 1.97 16.69
N GLN A 153 10.43 0.89 17.44
CA GLN A 153 9.69 -0.35 17.32
C GLN A 153 8.99 -0.66 18.62
N ASN A 154 7.69 -0.88 18.58
CA ASN A 154 6.83 -1.20 19.73
C ASN A 154 5.58 -1.96 19.30
N MET A 155 4.55 -2.05 20.14
CA MET A 155 3.32 -2.76 19.79
C MET A 155 2.54 -2.11 18.63
N TYR A 156 2.67 -0.80 18.39
CA TYR A 156 1.96 -0.03 17.36
C TYR A 156 2.80 0.24 16.12
N ILE A 157 4.12 0.17 16.23
CA ILE A 157 5.06 0.49 15.15
C ILE A 157 5.96 -0.71 14.95
N LYS A 158 5.97 -1.24 13.73
CA LYS A 158 6.76 -2.40 13.31
C LYS A 158 7.66 -2.02 12.14
N HIS A 159 8.81 -2.68 12.05
CA HIS A 159 9.60 -2.67 10.82
C HIS A 159 9.20 -3.86 9.96
N VAL A 160 9.18 -3.68 8.66
CA VAL A 160 8.96 -4.79 7.73
C VAL A 160 10.29 -5.50 7.49
N ASP A 161 10.30 -6.82 7.67
CA ASP A 161 11.47 -7.65 7.46
C ASP A 161 11.98 -7.48 6.02
N THR A 162 13.29 -7.26 5.90
CA THR A 162 13.94 -6.95 4.63
C THR A 162 15.13 -7.88 4.45
N HIS A 163 15.10 -8.68 3.38
CA HIS A 163 16.17 -9.61 3.04
C HIS A 163 16.87 -9.17 1.76
N GLU A 164 18.20 -9.17 1.75
CA GLU A 164 18.98 -8.99 0.53
C GLU A 164 18.91 -10.26 -0.32
N ILE A 165 18.74 -10.09 -1.63
CA ILE A 165 18.64 -11.17 -2.59
C ILE A 165 19.63 -10.98 -3.74
N TYR A 166 20.20 -12.09 -4.19
CA TYR A 166 21.26 -12.16 -5.21
C TYR A 166 21.03 -13.25 -6.27
N ALA A 167 19.85 -13.88 -6.22
CA ALA A 167 19.46 -14.88 -7.19
C ALA A 167 17.93 -14.95 -7.33
N GLU A 168 17.47 -15.24 -8.54
CA GLU A 168 16.03 -15.40 -8.83
C GLU A 168 15.41 -16.52 -8.00
N LYS A 169 16.12 -17.67 -7.89
CA LYS A 169 15.66 -18.81 -7.09
C LYS A 169 15.40 -18.38 -5.64
N TYR A 170 16.34 -17.67 -5.03
CA TYR A 170 16.21 -17.21 -3.65
C TYR A 170 15.04 -16.23 -3.46
N ALA A 171 14.82 -15.34 -4.44
CA ALA A 171 13.65 -14.47 -4.43
C ALA A 171 12.32 -15.24 -4.48
N LYS A 172 12.25 -16.31 -5.29
CA LYS A 172 11.07 -17.19 -5.38
C LYS A 172 10.86 -17.97 -4.08
N ASP A 173 11.91 -18.56 -3.53
CA ASP A 173 11.86 -19.33 -2.27
C ASP A 173 11.33 -18.42 -1.12
N LEU A 174 11.83 -17.17 -1.02
CA LEU A 174 11.33 -16.22 -0.03
C LEU A 174 9.88 -15.78 -0.29
N ASN A 175 9.48 -15.62 -1.55
CA ASN A 175 8.10 -15.34 -1.90
C ASN A 175 7.16 -16.48 -1.45
N ASP A 176 7.56 -17.73 -1.65
CA ASP A 176 6.79 -18.90 -1.23
C ASP A 176 6.67 -18.97 0.31
N ILE A 177 7.74 -18.61 1.02
CA ILE A 177 7.73 -18.45 2.49
C ILE A 177 6.74 -17.35 2.91
N HIS A 178 6.75 -16.19 2.25
CA HIS A 178 5.81 -15.13 2.57
C HIS A 178 4.35 -15.55 2.35
N LEU A 179 4.08 -16.23 1.23
CA LEU A 179 2.74 -16.79 0.94
C LEU A 179 2.30 -17.81 1.99
N SER A 180 3.19 -18.74 2.37
CA SER A 180 2.89 -19.76 3.39
C SER A 180 2.63 -19.15 4.77
N ASN A 181 3.21 -17.98 5.05
CA ASN A 181 2.95 -17.20 6.26
C ASN A 181 1.70 -16.34 6.17
N GLY A 182 0.96 -16.38 5.04
CA GLY A 182 -0.31 -15.65 4.87
C GLY A 182 -0.18 -14.20 4.40
N TYR A 183 0.98 -13.81 3.85
CA TYR A 183 1.12 -12.53 3.16
C TYR A 183 0.58 -12.63 1.72
N GLU A 184 0.24 -11.48 1.10
CA GLU A 184 -0.27 -11.42 -0.29
C GLU A 184 0.80 -11.84 -1.34
N GLY A 185 2.05 -12.00 -0.92
CA GLY A 185 3.23 -12.28 -1.72
C GLY A 185 4.41 -11.44 -1.25
N SER A 186 5.18 -10.92 -2.19
CA SER A 186 6.39 -10.14 -1.88
C SER A 186 6.49 -8.83 -2.65
N ILE A 187 7.22 -7.89 -2.07
CA ILE A 187 7.72 -6.67 -2.73
C ILE A 187 9.22 -6.81 -2.92
N LEU A 188 9.67 -6.68 -4.16
CA LEU A 188 11.08 -6.64 -4.51
C LEU A 188 11.50 -5.19 -4.74
N ARG A 189 12.67 -4.82 -4.22
CA ARG A 189 13.28 -3.50 -4.35
C ARG A 189 14.67 -3.61 -4.92
N THR A 190 14.93 -2.88 -5.99
CA THR A 190 16.30 -2.66 -6.46
C THR A 190 16.98 -1.66 -5.52
N ASN A 191 18.30 -1.83 -5.30
CA ASN A 191 19.08 -0.88 -4.51
C ASN A 191 19.24 0.45 -5.26
N SER A 192 18.26 1.32 -5.13
CA SER A 192 18.15 2.59 -5.87
C SER A 192 17.54 3.68 -5.00
N PRO A 193 17.71 4.96 -5.35
CA PRO A 193 17.03 6.07 -4.70
C PRO A 193 15.49 5.94 -4.72
N TYR A 194 14.82 6.57 -3.77
CA TYR A 194 13.35 6.63 -3.74
C TYR A 194 12.80 7.47 -4.91
N GLU A 195 11.82 6.94 -5.63
CA GLU A 195 11.17 7.61 -6.75
C GLU A 195 9.70 7.94 -6.44
N PHE A 196 9.28 9.17 -6.76
CA PHE A 196 7.92 9.67 -6.47
C PHE A 196 6.89 9.33 -7.56
N LYS A 197 7.02 8.16 -8.14
CA LYS A 197 6.21 7.66 -9.27
C LYS A 197 6.08 6.14 -9.20
N ARG A 198 5.36 5.56 -10.16
CA ARG A 198 5.48 4.14 -10.43
C ARG A 198 6.85 3.82 -11.01
N SER A 199 7.52 2.81 -10.47
CA SER A 199 8.92 2.51 -10.82
C SER A 199 9.18 1.00 -10.90
N HIS A 200 10.06 0.61 -11.83
CA HIS A 200 10.59 -0.74 -11.92
C HIS A 200 11.61 -1.05 -10.82
N ASN A 201 12.06 -0.05 -10.07
CA ASN A 201 12.88 -0.25 -8.87
C ASN A 201 12.06 -0.73 -7.66
N LEU A 202 10.72 -0.79 -7.81
CA LEU A 202 9.80 -1.41 -6.86
C LEU A 202 8.88 -2.34 -7.64
N ARG A 203 8.87 -3.63 -7.29
CA ARG A 203 8.09 -4.64 -8.00
C ARG A 203 7.33 -5.51 -7.03
N LYS A 204 6.21 -6.06 -7.50
CA LYS A 204 5.37 -6.94 -6.71
C LYS A 204 5.31 -8.32 -7.34
N PHE A 205 5.60 -9.34 -6.54
CA PHE A 205 5.12 -10.68 -6.78
C PHE A 205 3.63 -10.71 -6.41
N LYS A 206 2.80 -11.12 -7.33
CA LYS A 206 1.41 -11.47 -7.08
C LYS A 206 1.19 -12.86 -7.63
N ASN A 207 0.63 -13.73 -6.82
CA ASN A 207 0.02 -14.93 -7.35
C ASN A 207 -1.31 -14.50 -7.98
N PHE A 208 -1.46 -14.74 -9.27
CA PHE A 208 -2.76 -14.71 -9.90
C PHE A 208 -3.31 -16.14 -9.76
N HIS A 209 -4.45 -16.25 -9.13
CA HIS A 209 -5.26 -17.47 -9.22
C HIS A 209 -6.16 -17.26 -10.41
N ASP A 210 -5.93 -18.00 -11.48
CA ASP A 210 -6.87 -18.08 -12.59
C ASP A 210 -8.01 -18.98 -12.14
N ALA A 211 -9.23 -18.46 -12.25
CA ALA A 211 -10.44 -19.20 -11.99
C ALA A 211 -11.42 -18.98 -13.16
N GLU A 212 -12.16 -20.01 -13.50
CA GLU A 212 -13.25 -19.90 -14.46
C GLU A 212 -14.55 -19.54 -13.72
N ALA A 213 -15.34 -18.67 -14.34
CA ALA A 213 -16.66 -18.32 -13.85
C ALA A 213 -17.65 -18.18 -15.00
N THR A 214 -18.89 -18.58 -14.77
CA THR A 214 -19.97 -18.46 -15.75
C THR A 214 -20.60 -17.08 -15.64
N ILE A 215 -20.71 -16.35 -16.77
CA ILE A 215 -21.44 -15.10 -16.82
C ILE A 215 -22.94 -15.42 -16.73
N ILE A 216 -23.60 -14.91 -15.69
CA ILE A 216 -25.02 -15.12 -15.40
C ILE A 216 -25.86 -13.87 -15.68
N GLY A 217 -25.23 -12.75 -16.00
CA GLY A 217 -25.92 -11.51 -16.27
C GLY A 217 -24.98 -10.32 -16.41
N TRP A 218 -25.55 -9.13 -16.45
CA TRP A 218 -24.82 -7.88 -16.56
C TRP A 218 -25.57 -6.72 -15.91
N VAL A 219 -24.87 -5.62 -15.65
CA VAL A 219 -25.45 -4.38 -15.15
C VAL A 219 -25.06 -3.24 -16.07
N ALA A 220 -26.03 -2.40 -16.43
CA ALA A 220 -25.80 -1.23 -17.27
C ALA A 220 -24.82 -0.24 -16.63
N GLY A 221 -23.99 0.37 -17.45
CA GLY A 221 -23.10 1.44 -17.04
C GLY A 221 -23.86 2.70 -16.63
N LYS A 222 -23.26 3.48 -15.71
CA LYS A 222 -23.81 4.76 -15.23
C LYS A 222 -22.87 5.93 -15.54
N GLY A 223 -23.44 7.13 -15.64
CA GLY A 223 -22.68 8.35 -15.89
C GLY A 223 -21.95 8.30 -17.25
N LYS A 224 -20.62 8.39 -17.26
CA LYS A 224 -19.80 8.36 -18.48
C LYS A 224 -19.87 7.03 -19.24
N ARG A 225 -20.42 5.96 -18.64
CA ARG A 225 -20.59 4.63 -19.23
C ARG A 225 -22.06 4.31 -19.55
N THR A 226 -22.95 5.29 -19.58
CA THR A 226 -24.34 5.09 -20.03
C THR A 226 -24.37 4.55 -21.47
N GLY A 227 -25.18 3.54 -21.75
CA GLY A 227 -25.22 2.86 -23.05
C GLY A 227 -24.11 1.81 -23.25
N THR A 228 -23.44 1.40 -22.16
CA THR A 228 -22.44 0.33 -22.18
C THR A 228 -22.69 -0.67 -21.07
N ILE A 229 -22.02 -1.82 -21.10
CA ILE A 229 -21.98 -2.75 -19.98
C ILE A 229 -21.09 -2.16 -18.88
N GLY A 230 -21.65 -1.95 -17.69
CA GLY A 230 -20.93 -1.46 -16.53
C GLY A 230 -20.12 -2.55 -15.80
N LYS A 231 -20.71 -3.74 -15.65
CA LYS A 231 -20.07 -4.95 -15.10
C LYS A 231 -20.84 -6.19 -15.55
N PHE A 232 -20.15 -7.31 -15.65
CA PHE A 232 -20.78 -8.62 -15.73
C PHE A 232 -21.09 -9.14 -14.32
N LEU A 233 -22.17 -9.90 -14.22
CA LEU A 233 -22.44 -10.75 -13.06
C LEU A 233 -21.94 -12.15 -13.41
N ALA A 234 -21.16 -12.75 -12.54
CA ALA A 234 -20.57 -14.05 -12.76
C ALA A 234 -20.78 -14.93 -11.53
N MET A 235 -20.78 -16.23 -11.75
CA MET A 235 -20.91 -17.25 -10.71
C MET A 235 -19.74 -18.22 -10.83
N ASP A 236 -19.05 -18.49 -9.72
CA ASP A 236 -17.97 -19.48 -9.68
C ASP A 236 -18.51 -20.93 -9.61
N ALA A 237 -17.59 -21.90 -9.57
CA ALA A 237 -17.94 -23.31 -9.49
C ALA A 237 -18.64 -23.70 -8.17
N ASP A 238 -18.46 -22.91 -7.13
CA ASP A 238 -19.05 -23.11 -5.79
C ASP A 238 -20.43 -22.44 -5.66
N GLY A 239 -20.89 -21.73 -6.72
CA GLY A 239 -22.18 -21.05 -6.74
C GLY A 239 -22.16 -19.63 -6.15
N ASN A 240 -20.98 -19.07 -5.86
CA ASN A 240 -20.89 -17.71 -5.36
C ASN A 240 -21.04 -16.71 -6.52
N GLU A 241 -21.94 -15.74 -6.36
CA GLU A 241 -22.15 -14.68 -7.33
C GLU A 241 -21.28 -13.47 -7.02
N PHE A 242 -20.64 -12.91 -8.05
CA PHE A 242 -19.83 -11.70 -7.92
C PHE A 242 -19.88 -10.83 -9.19
N GLY A 243 -19.50 -9.56 -9.03
CA GLY A 243 -19.46 -8.61 -10.14
C GLY A 243 -18.06 -8.47 -10.74
N MET A 244 -17.90 -8.76 -12.03
CA MET A 244 -16.66 -8.53 -12.78
C MET A 244 -16.66 -7.16 -13.45
N PRO A 245 -15.67 -6.27 -13.17
CA PRO A 245 -15.50 -5.06 -13.95
C PRO A 245 -15.08 -5.40 -15.38
N VAL A 246 -15.72 -4.78 -16.36
CA VAL A 246 -15.37 -4.99 -17.76
C VAL A 246 -14.18 -4.11 -18.13
N MET A 247 -13.11 -4.73 -18.62
CA MET A 247 -11.85 -4.06 -19.02
C MET A 247 -11.70 -3.89 -20.52
N ASP A 248 -12.75 -4.14 -21.29
CA ASP A 248 -12.76 -4.06 -22.74
C ASP A 248 -12.83 -2.62 -23.28
N LYS A 249 -12.51 -2.49 -24.59
CA LYS A 249 -12.64 -1.20 -25.27
C LYS A 249 -14.11 -0.79 -25.32
N GLN A 250 -14.34 0.51 -25.18
CA GLN A 250 -15.68 1.13 -25.13
C GLN A 250 -16.63 0.59 -26.23
N LYS A 251 -16.15 0.51 -27.47
CA LYS A 251 -16.95 0.03 -28.60
C LYS A 251 -17.44 -1.42 -28.47
N TYR A 252 -16.67 -2.29 -27.79
CA TYR A 252 -17.12 -3.67 -27.54
C TYR A 252 -18.18 -3.72 -26.45
N LEU A 253 -18.07 -2.84 -25.47
CA LEU A 253 -19.05 -2.73 -24.39
C LEU A 253 -20.38 -2.18 -24.90
N GLU A 254 -20.37 -1.26 -25.87
CA GLU A 254 -21.56 -0.72 -26.56
C GLU A 254 -22.22 -1.80 -27.42
N ALA A 255 -21.46 -2.48 -28.28
CA ALA A 255 -21.98 -3.54 -29.13
C ALA A 255 -22.58 -4.71 -28.32
N ASN A 256 -21.90 -5.16 -27.27
CA ASN A 256 -22.43 -6.21 -26.40
C ASN A 256 -23.64 -5.75 -25.60
N PHE A 257 -23.72 -4.46 -25.22
CA PHE A 257 -24.88 -3.90 -24.55
C PHE A 257 -26.12 -3.96 -25.46
N GLU A 258 -26.00 -3.60 -26.74
CA GLU A 258 -27.07 -3.68 -27.71
C GLU A 258 -27.55 -5.12 -27.92
N ILE A 259 -26.62 -6.07 -28.08
CA ILE A 259 -26.93 -7.51 -28.24
C ILE A 259 -27.68 -8.06 -27.01
N MET A 260 -27.34 -7.64 -25.81
CA MET A 260 -27.93 -8.13 -24.56
C MET A 260 -29.25 -7.42 -24.21
N GLN A 261 -29.61 -6.35 -24.90
CA GLN A 261 -30.91 -5.65 -24.76
C GLN A 261 -31.98 -6.22 -25.68
N GLY A 262 -31.63 -6.91 -26.80
CA GLY A 262 -32.51 -7.55 -27.75
C GLY A 262 -32.84 -8.98 -27.37
#